data_24020ea1439704f3b64da314dada31e0
#
_entry.id   24020ea1439704f3b64da314dada31e0
#
_cell.length_a   1.000
_cell.length_b   1.000
_cell.length_c   1.000
_cell.angle_alpha   90.00
_cell.angle_beta   90.00
_cell.angle_gamma   90.00
#
_symmetry.space_group_name_H-M   'P 1'
#
loop_
_entity.id
_entity.type
_entity.pdbx_description
1 polymer ?
#
loop_
_entity_poly.entity_id
_entity_poly.type
_entity_poly.pdbx_seq_one_letter_code
_entity_poly.pdbx_strand_id
1 'polypeptide(L)'
;MLDYTQSVPKIKGLYINGNWHQTAQRFDDYNPSDNTVWAQIPNAGVVETQQAINAAAAAFKDWSNLKFQERADYMMKISDVIADKASDFITAAQFEGGGWHGKGAYEVKALSEIFKSAAAACYLPIGEILPSLNGKISNVVRVPLGVISVLSPWNFPGILSARPFSIILYAGNKVVLKPSEETPNK
;
A
#
# COMPACT_ATOMS: atom_id res chain seq x y z
N MET A 1 0.10 33.38 7.80
CA MET A 1 -0.30 31.96 7.81
C MET A 1 0.35 31.31 6.59
N LEU A 2 1.30 30.42 6.77
CA LEU A 2 1.98 29.76 5.65
C LEU A 2 0.94 28.84 4.99
N ASP A 3 0.71 29.03 3.72
CA ASP A 3 -0.20 28.18 2.93
C ASP A 3 0.52 26.86 2.58
N TYR A 4 0.39 25.89 3.46
CA TYR A 4 0.94 24.54 3.27
C TYR A 4 0.14 23.71 2.26
N THR A 5 -1.01 24.20 1.78
CA THR A 5 -1.92 23.40 0.93
C THR A 5 -1.42 23.21 -0.49
N GLN A 6 -0.49 24.07 -0.96
CA GLN A 6 0.02 24.03 -2.34
C GLN A 6 1.22 23.08 -2.54
N SER A 7 1.87 22.64 -1.45
CA SER A 7 3.13 21.88 -1.53
C SER A 7 2.98 20.35 -1.54
N VAL A 8 1.82 19.82 -1.17
CA VAL A 8 1.59 18.38 -1.09
C VAL A 8 1.08 17.84 -2.42
N PRO A 9 1.74 16.83 -2.99
CA PRO A 9 1.24 16.16 -4.19
C PRO A 9 -0.14 15.57 -3.96
N LYS A 10 -1.15 16.05 -4.68
CA LYS A 10 -2.50 15.49 -4.66
C LYS A 10 -2.61 14.35 -5.66
N ILE A 11 -3.51 13.40 -5.42
CA ILE A 11 -3.78 12.31 -6.34
C ILE A 11 -4.07 12.84 -7.73
N LYS A 12 -3.26 12.42 -8.70
CA LYS A 12 -3.41 12.83 -10.11
C LYS A 12 -4.43 11.99 -10.87
N GLY A 13 -4.73 10.78 -10.39
CA GLY A 13 -5.60 9.81 -11.05
C GLY A 13 -5.57 8.47 -10.32
N LEU A 14 -6.13 7.45 -10.91
CA LEU A 14 -5.94 6.06 -10.48
C LEU A 14 -4.56 5.59 -10.95
N TYR A 15 -3.76 5.02 -10.07
CA TYR A 15 -2.45 4.48 -10.43
C TYR A 15 -2.56 3.01 -10.79
N ILE A 16 -2.53 2.69 -12.09
CA ILE A 16 -2.70 1.33 -12.60
C ILE A 16 -1.56 1.03 -13.59
N ASN A 17 -0.88 -0.08 -13.40
CA ASN A 17 0.20 -0.55 -14.27
C ASN A 17 1.28 0.51 -14.56
N GLY A 18 1.72 1.23 -13.51
CA GLY A 18 2.76 2.26 -13.63
C GLY A 18 2.32 3.60 -14.22
N ASN A 19 1.03 3.78 -14.53
CA ASN A 19 0.48 4.97 -15.15
C ASN A 19 -0.68 5.59 -14.37
N TRP A 20 -0.86 6.90 -14.50
CA TRP A 20 -1.98 7.63 -13.94
C TRP A 20 -3.15 7.67 -14.94
N HIS A 21 -4.31 7.15 -14.54
CA HIS A 21 -5.54 7.12 -15.33
C HIS A 21 -6.55 8.11 -14.78
N GLN A 22 -7.13 8.93 -15.66
CA GLN A 22 -8.21 9.83 -15.30
C GLN A 22 -9.56 9.09 -15.34
N THR A 23 -10.49 9.53 -14.49
CA THR A 23 -11.88 9.06 -14.51
C THR A 23 -12.80 10.21 -14.91
N ALA A 24 -13.93 9.88 -15.51
CA ALA A 24 -14.96 10.86 -15.85
C ALA A 24 -15.67 11.41 -14.59
N GLN A 25 -15.76 10.59 -13.55
CA GLN A 25 -16.39 10.96 -12.29
C GLN A 25 -15.32 11.22 -11.24
N ARG A 26 -15.54 12.25 -10.44
CA ARG A 26 -14.72 12.63 -9.29
C ARG A 26 -15.62 12.97 -8.11
N PHE A 27 -15.10 12.91 -6.90
CA PHE A 27 -15.74 13.42 -5.71
C PHE A 27 -14.80 14.36 -4.96
N ASP A 28 -15.37 15.26 -4.17
CA ASP A 28 -14.62 16.20 -3.36
C ASP A 28 -14.18 15.54 -2.06
N ASP A 29 -12.93 15.73 -1.72
CA ASP A 29 -12.31 15.38 -0.46
C ASP A 29 -12.16 16.66 0.36
N TYR A 30 -12.71 16.65 1.59
CA TYR A 30 -12.85 17.85 2.41
C TYR A 30 -11.86 17.84 3.57
N ASN A 31 -11.28 19.01 3.83
CA ASN A 31 -10.57 19.24 5.08
C ASN A 31 -11.58 19.32 6.25
N PRO A 32 -11.55 18.40 7.21
CA PRO A 32 -12.52 18.36 8.29
C PRO A 32 -12.39 19.54 9.29
N SER A 33 -11.30 20.32 9.22
CA SER A 33 -11.06 21.44 10.13
C SER A 33 -11.85 22.70 9.73
N ASP A 34 -12.10 22.90 8.44
CA ASP A 34 -12.74 24.12 7.91
C ASP A 34 -13.77 23.84 6.82
N ASN A 35 -13.98 22.57 6.50
CA ASN A 35 -14.90 22.07 5.45
C ASN A 35 -14.60 22.63 4.03
N THR A 36 -13.36 23.01 3.78
CA THR A 36 -12.92 23.39 2.43
C THR A 36 -12.58 22.16 1.61
N VAL A 37 -12.74 22.24 0.29
CA VAL A 37 -12.32 21.16 -0.63
C VAL A 37 -10.80 21.08 -0.63
N TRP A 38 -10.28 19.96 -0.12
CA TRP A 38 -8.86 19.66 -0.09
C TRP A 38 -8.35 19.14 -1.43
N ALA A 39 -9.08 18.20 -2.02
CA ALA A 39 -8.72 17.58 -3.29
C ALA A 39 -9.95 17.10 -4.05
N GLN A 40 -9.79 16.85 -5.36
CA GLN A 40 -10.77 16.14 -6.17
C GLN A 40 -10.24 14.75 -6.52
N ILE A 41 -10.94 13.74 -6.05
CA ILE A 41 -10.51 12.34 -6.10
C ILE A 41 -11.19 11.62 -7.26
N PRO A 42 -10.44 10.86 -8.09
CA PRO A 42 -11.03 10.06 -9.15
C PRO A 42 -11.89 8.94 -8.57
N ASN A 43 -13.11 8.80 -9.06
CA ASN A 43 -14.03 7.73 -8.67
C ASN A 43 -13.89 6.53 -9.62
N ALA A 44 -13.33 5.43 -9.10
CA ALA A 44 -13.18 4.19 -9.87
C ALA A 44 -14.47 3.39 -9.91
N GLY A 45 -14.91 3.03 -11.11
CA GLY A 45 -16.01 2.10 -11.33
C GLY A 45 -15.56 0.65 -11.50
N VAL A 46 -16.49 -0.17 -11.99
CA VAL A 46 -16.22 -1.59 -12.25
C VAL A 46 -15.14 -1.77 -13.32
N VAL A 47 -15.12 -0.92 -14.35
CA VAL A 47 -14.17 -1.01 -15.47
C VAL A 47 -12.75 -0.77 -14.98
N GLU A 48 -12.51 0.30 -14.23
CA GLU A 48 -11.20 0.65 -13.70
C GLU A 48 -10.72 -0.38 -12.67
N THR A 49 -11.63 -0.88 -11.83
CA THR A 49 -11.32 -1.95 -10.88
C THR A 49 -10.88 -3.21 -11.60
N GLN A 50 -11.58 -3.61 -12.68
CA GLN A 50 -11.17 -4.78 -13.47
C GLN A 50 -9.83 -4.57 -14.18
N GLN A 51 -9.54 -3.35 -14.66
CA GLN A 51 -8.23 -3.01 -15.22
C GLN A 51 -7.12 -3.15 -14.18
N ALA A 52 -7.33 -2.68 -12.96
CA ALA A 52 -6.36 -2.82 -11.86
C ALA A 52 -6.09 -4.30 -11.51
N ILE A 53 -7.15 -5.11 -11.43
CA ILE A 53 -7.04 -6.56 -11.19
C ILE A 53 -6.26 -7.25 -12.32
N ASN A 54 -6.58 -6.94 -13.58
CA ASN A 54 -5.90 -7.53 -14.73
C ASN A 54 -4.42 -7.14 -14.78
N ALA A 55 -4.08 -5.89 -14.47
CA ALA A 55 -2.71 -5.41 -14.40
C ALA A 55 -1.92 -6.13 -13.28
N ALA A 56 -2.52 -6.28 -12.10
CA ALA A 56 -1.93 -7.01 -10.99
C ALA A 56 -1.72 -8.49 -11.33
N ALA A 57 -2.69 -9.13 -12.00
CA ALA A 57 -2.60 -10.51 -12.44
C ALA A 57 -1.48 -10.71 -13.49
N ALA A 58 -1.36 -9.80 -14.46
CA ALA A 58 -0.29 -9.85 -15.45
C ALA A 58 1.10 -9.74 -14.81
N ALA A 59 1.27 -8.89 -13.78
CA ALA A 59 2.53 -8.70 -13.09
C ALA A 59 2.82 -9.78 -12.02
N PHE A 60 1.90 -10.69 -11.74
CA PHE A 60 2.03 -11.65 -10.64
C PHE A 60 3.18 -12.62 -10.84
N LYS A 61 3.29 -13.24 -12.02
CA LYS A 61 4.29 -14.27 -12.30
C LYS A 61 5.71 -13.76 -12.08
N ASP A 62 6.02 -12.58 -12.60
CA ASP A 62 7.37 -12.00 -12.50
C ASP A 62 7.70 -11.67 -11.05
N TRP A 63 6.75 -11.09 -10.29
CA TRP A 63 6.94 -10.76 -8.89
C TRP A 63 7.10 -12.01 -8.01
N SER A 64 6.26 -13.01 -8.19
CA SER A 64 6.29 -14.25 -7.39
C SER A 64 7.57 -15.06 -7.61
N ASN A 65 8.19 -14.94 -8.78
CA ASN A 65 9.45 -15.60 -9.12
C ASN A 65 10.71 -14.86 -8.67
N LEU A 66 10.60 -13.64 -8.16
CA LEU A 66 11.75 -12.92 -7.59
C LEU A 66 12.35 -13.72 -6.43
N LYS A 67 13.68 -13.67 -6.32
CA LYS A 67 14.36 -14.18 -5.13
C LYS A 67 13.91 -13.44 -3.89
N PHE A 68 13.98 -14.09 -2.73
CA PHE A 68 13.57 -13.46 -1.47
C PHE A 68 14.39 -12.21 -1.15
N GLN A 69 15.69 -12.18 -1.49
CA GLN A 69 16.55 -10.99 -1.34
C GLN A 69 16.02 -9.81 -2.16
N GLU A 70 15.66 -10.04 -3.43
CA GLU A 70 15.16 -8.99 -4.31
C GLU A 70 13.84 -8.40 -3.78
N ARG A 71 12.95 -9.25 -3.24
CA ARG A 71 11.72 -8.76 -2.57
C ARG A 71 12.04 -7.98 -1.31
N ALA A 72 13.02 -8.42 -0.50
CA ALA A 72 13.46 -7.68 0.68
C ALA A 72 14.01 -6.30 0.31
N ASP A 73 14.81 -6.20 -0.76
CA ASP A 73 15.33 -4.93 -1.26
C ASP A 73 14.22 -3.96 -1.68
N TYR A 74 13.16 -4.47 -2.33
CA TYR A 74 11.97 -3.66 -2.63
C TYR A 74 11.27 -3.16 -1.37
N MET A 75 11.13 -3.99 -0.33
CA MET A 75 10.52 -3.57 0.93
C MET A 75 11.35 -2.49 1.63
N MET A 76 12.69 -2.63 1.65
CA MET A 76 13.58 -1.61 2.19
C MET A 76 13.47 -0.29 1.40
N LYS A 77 13.48 -0.36 0.07
CA LYS A 77 13.32 0.83 -0.78
C LYS A 77 11.98 1.54 -0.55
N ILE A 78 10.89 0.81 -0.33
CA ILE A 78 9.60 1.43 0.04
C ILE A 78 9.72 2.16 1.38
N SER A 79 10.37 1.54 2.37
CA SER A 79 10.61 2.16 3.68
C SER A 79 11.39 3.47 3.57
N ASP A 80 12.44 3.50 2.74
CA ASP A 80 13.27 4.69 2.53
C ASP A 80 12.48 5.81 1.84
N VAL A 81 11.71 5.50 0.79
CA VAL A 81 10.85 6.46 0.10
C VAL A 81 9.79 7.04 1.04
N ILE A 82 9.21 6.24 1.94
CA ILE A 82 8.26 6.73 2.95
C ILE A 82 8.94 7.73 3.89
N ALA A 83 10.16 7.44 4.34
CA ALA A 83 10.92 8.33 5.20
C ALA A 83 11.29 9.64 4.50
N ASP A 84 11.70 9.58 3.24
CA ASP A 84 12.02 10.75 2.43
C ASP A 84 10.81 11.65 2.15
N LYS A 85 9.60 11.06 2.11
CA LYS A 85 8.34 11.74 1.88
C LYS A 85 7.55 12.04 3.17
N ALA A 86 8.20 11.97 4.33
CA ALA A 86 7.53 12.10 5.63
C ALA A 86 6.68 13.37 5.75
N SER A 87 7.18 14.52 5.26
CA SER A 87 6.44 15.80 5.31
C SER A 87 5.14 15.75 4.52
N ASP A 88 5.14 15.10 3.35
CA ASP A 88 3.97 14.98 2.48
C ASP A 88 2.89 14.15 3.17
N PHE A 89 3.28 13.00 3.74
CA PHE A 89 2.37 12.14 4.51
C PHE A 89 1.79 12.83 5.74
N ILE A 90 2.63 13.56 6.51
CA ILE A 90 2.18 14.29 7.70
C ILE A 90 1.17 15.36 7.32
N THR A 91 1.44 16.12 6.26
CA THR A 91 0.56 17.18 5.79
C THR A 91 -0.78 16.61 5.29
N ALA A 92 -0.75 15.54 4.49
CA ALA A 92 -1.97 14.85 4.08
C ALA A 92 -2.77 14.35 5.30
N ALA A 93 -2.09 13.81 6.33
CA ALA A 93 -2.74 13.37 7.57
C ALA A 93 -3.50 14.49 8.28
N GLN A 94 -2.98 15.72 8.24
CA GLN A 94 -3.59 16.88 8.88
C GLN A 94 -4.77 17.40 8.07
N PHE A 95 -4.62 17.60 6.78
CA PHE A 95 -5.63 18.23 5.94
C PHE A 95 -6.76 17.30 5.53
N GLU A 96 -6.48 16.04 5.30
CA GLU A 96 -7.45 15.04 4.85
C GLU A 96 -8.11 14.32 6.04
N GLY A 97 -7.33 13.93 7.03
CA GLY A 97 -7.82 13.16 8.17
C GLY A 97 -8.05 13.97 9.44
N GLY A 98 -7.86 15.29 9.43
CA GLY A 98 -8.00 16.14 10.62
C GLY A 98 -7.04 15.78 11.76
N GLY A 99 -5.99 15.03 11.48
CA GLY A 99 -5.05 14.57 12.48
C GLY A 99 -4.10 15.69 12.93
N TRP A 100 -3.66 15.67 14.19
CA TRP A 100 -2.59 16.54 14.63
C TRP A 100 -1.23 16.05 14.11
N HIS A 101 -0.25 16.95 14.03
CA HIS A 101 1.08 16.67 13.47
C HIS A 101 1.74 15.41 14.05
N GLY A 102 1.68 15.19 15.35
CA GLY A 102 2.28 14.03 16.00
C GLY A 102 1.63 12.69 15.61
N LYS A 103 0.33 12.68 15.29
CA LYS A 103 -0.33 11.49 14.72
C LYS A 103 0.26 11.17 13.34
N GLY A 104 0.41 12.18 12.48
CA GLY A 104 1.04 12.01 11.17
C GLY A 104 2.48 11.51 11.26
N ALA A 105 3.29 12.10 12.15
CA ALA A 105 4.68 11.69 12.38
C ALA A 105 4.79 10.25 12.91
N TYR A 106 3.91 9.86 13.84
CA TYR A 106 3.82 8.48 14.33
C TYR A 106 3.46 7.51 13.20
N GLU A 107 2.50 7.87 12.36
CA GLU A 107 2.05 7.04 11.25
C GLU A 107 3.18 6.79 10.24
N VAL A 108 3.92 7.83 9.85
CA VAL A 108 5.08 7.71 8.94
C VAL A 108 6.15 6.78 9.53
N LYS A 109 6.50 6.96 10.81
CA LYS A 109 7.46 6.09 11.48
C LYS A 109 7.01 4.64 11.46
N ALA A 110 5.75 4.38 11.83
CA ALA A 110 5.19 3.04 11.83
C ALA A 110 5.14 2.42 10.43
N LEU A 111 4.81 3.20 9.40
CA LEU A 111 4.85 2.78 8.00
C LEU A 111 6.23 2.26 7.60
N SER A 112 7.28 3.06 7.86
CA SER A 112 8.67 2.68 7.56
C SER A 112 9.05 1.37 8.29
N GLU A 113 8.71 1.24 9.57
CA GLU A 113 9.00 0.05 10.38
C GLU A 113 8.25 -1.21 9.89
N ILE A 114 7.02 -1.06 9.41
CA ILE A 114 6.24 -2.16 8.84
C ILE A 114 6.96 -2.74 7.62
N PHE A 115 7.45 -1.90 6.71
CA PHE A 115 8.16 -2.38 5.52
C PHE A 115 9.55 -2.95 5.85
N LYS A 116 10.27 -2.42 6.84
CA LYS A 116 11.51 -3.05 7.35
C LYS A 116 11.25 -4.44 7.93
N SER A 117 10.17 -4.59 8.68
CA SER A 117 9.75 -5.88 9.22
C SER A 117 9.37 -6.87 8.10
N ALA A 118 8.70 -6.40 7.05
CA ALA A 118 8.39 -7.21 5.88
C ALA A 118 9.65 -7.64 5.11
N ALA A 119 10.67 -6.77 5.01
CA ALA A 119 11.97 -7.13 4.44
C ALA A 119 12.64 -8.27 5.22
N ALA A 120 12.65 -8.18 6.54
CA ALA A 120 13.16 -9.25 7.40
C ALA A 120 12.35 -10.55 7.24
N ALA A 121 11.02 -10.44 7.09
CA ALA A 121 10.14 -11.59 6.90
C ALA A 121 10.38 -12.35 5.58
N CYS A 122 10.97 -11.71 4.57
CA CYS A 122 11.38 -12.41 3.33
C CYS A 122 12.39 -13.55 3.57
N TYR A 123 13.13 -13.50 4.68
CA TYR A 123 14.14 -14.50 5.05
C TYR A 123 13.60 -15.62 5.93
N LEU A 124 12.33 -15.58 6.30
CA LEU A 124 11.71 -16.65 7.09
C LEU A 124 11.54 -17.93 6.27
N PRO A 125 11.58 -19.12 6.89
CA PRO A 125 11.33 -20.38 6.22
C PRO A 125 9.97 -20.39 5.53
N ILE A 126 9.95 -20.84 4.27
CA ILE A 126 8.71 -20.92 3.46
C ILE A 126 7.93 -22.21 3.71
N GLY A 127 8.49 -23.15 4.47
CA GLY A 127 7.87 -24.46 4.66
C GLY A 127 8.49 -25.29 5.77
N GLU A 128 7.99 -26.49 5.91
CA GLU A 128 8.36 -27.45 6.95
C GLU A 128 8.47 -28.85 6.37
N ILE A 129 9.39 -29.66 6.92
CA ILE A 129 9.49 -31.09 6.63
C ILE A 129 8.67 -31.84 7.67
N LEU A 130 7.72 -32.64 7.22
CA LEU A 130 6.83 -33.43 8.09
C LEU A 130 7.35 -34.87 8.24
N PRO A 131 7.00 -35.56 9.35
CA PRO A 131 7.21 -37.01 9.48
C PRO A 131 6.60 -37.75 8.29
N SER A 132 7.37 -38.67 7.74
CA SER A 132 6.99 -39.40 6.52
C SER A 132 7.17 -40.89 6.68
N LEU A 133 6.47 -41.67 5.88
CA LEU A 133 6.68 -43.10 5.78
C LEU A 133 8.04 -43.41 5.17
N ASN A 134 8.59 -44.60 5.43
CA ASN A 134 9.88 -45.02 4.90
C ASN A 134 9.98 -44.86 3.38
N GLY A 135 11.06 -44.23 2.95
CA GLY A 135 11.32 -43.97 1.53
C GLY A 135 10.57 -42.78 0.93
N LYS A 136 9.86 -41.96 1.75
CA LYS A 136 9.16 -40.76 1.30
C LYS A 136 9.64 -39.53 2.07
N ILE A 137 9.55 -38.34 1.44
CA ILE A 137 9.75 -37.04 2.07
C ILE A 137 8.44 -36.26 1.91
N SER A 138 7.91 -35.72 3.00
CA SER A 138 6.70 -34.90 2.99
C SER A 138 7.08 -33.46 3.38
N ASN A 139 6.78 -32.52 2.49
CA ASN A 139 7.03 -31.11 2.70
C ASN A 139 5.72 -30.32 2.66
N VAL A 140 5.58 -29.35 3.57
CA VAL A 140 4.57 -28.28 3.46
C VAL A 140 5.28 -27.04 2.98
N VAL A 141 4.79 -26.42 1.92
CA VAL A 141 5.38 -25.20 1.34
C VAL A 141 4.29 -24.14 1.22
N ARG A 142 4.59 -22.92 1.69
CA ARG A 142 3.72 -21.75 1.50
C ARG A 142 3.94 -21.22 0.08
N VAL A 143 2.84 -21.02 -0.66
CA VAL A 143 2.85 -20.49 -2.02
C VAL A 143 1.99 -19.23 -2.10
N PRO A 144 2.32 -18.28 -3.00
CA PRO A 144 1.49 -17.09 -3.21
C PRO A 144 0.08 -17.45 -3.71
N LEU A 145 -0.93 -16.71 -3.25
CA LEU A 145 -2.33 -16.88 -3.68
C LEU A 145 -2.64 -16.20 -5.03
N GLY A 146 -1.88 -15.16 -5.38
CA GLY A 146 -2.10 -14.39 -6.61
C GLY A 146 -2.34 -12.91 -6.37
N VAL A 147 -3.50 -12.39 -6.77
CA VAL A 147 -3.92 -11.01 -6.57
C VAL A 147 -4.83 -10.91 -5.35
N ILE A 148 -4.51 -10.01 -4.43
CA ILE A 148 -5.24 -9.79 -3.19
C ILE A 148 -5.69 -8.32 -3.13
N SER A 149 -6.97 -8.09 -2.77
CA SER A 149 -7.48 -6.75 -2.54
C SER A 149 -7.25 -6.31 -1.09
N VAL A 150 -6.89 -5.04 -0.92
CA VAL A 150 -6.80 -4.37 0.37
C VAL A 150 -7.80 -3.23 0.39
N LEU A 151 -8.76 -3.28 1.31
CA LEU A 151 -9.72 -2.20 1.58
C LEU A 151 -9.29 -1.51 2.86
N SER A 152 -8.84 -0.26 2.75
CA SER A 152 -8.25 0.46 3.86
C SER A 152 -9.26 1.34 4.58
N PRO A 153 -9.29 1.36 5.92
CA PRO A 153 -10.09 2.30 6.68
C PRO A 153 -9.40 3.68 6.80
N TRP A 154 -10.15 4.66 7.31
CA TRP A 154 -9.75 6.07 7.36
C TRP A 154 -8.99 6.50 8.63
N ASN A 155 -9.11 5.77 9.73
CA ASN A 155 -8.63 6.25 11.04
C ASN A 155 -7.11 6.24 11.23
N PHE A 156 -6.39 5.29 10.62
CA PHE A 156 -4.94 5.23 10.47
C PHE A 156 -4.60 4.69 9.07
N PRO A 157 -4.95 5.45 8.02
CA PRO A 157 -5.02 4.92 6.66
C PRO A 157 -3.68 4.40 6.15
N GLY A 158 -2.57 5.08 6.44
CA GLY A 158 -1.24 4.62 6.07
C GLY A 158 -0.89 3.29 6.74
N ILE A 159 -0.98 3.21 8.06
CA ILE A 159 -0.63 1.99 8.83
C ILE A 159 -1.53 0.81 8.44
N LEU A 160 -2.84 1.05 8.33
CA LEU A 160 -3.81 -0.01 8.09
C LEU A 160 -3.84 -0.47 6.63
N SER A 161 -3.36 0.36 5.70
CA SER A 161 -3.02 -0.06 4.34
C SER A 161 -1.71 -0.85 4.30
N ALA A 162 -0.67 -0.35 4.96
CA ALA A 162 0.67 -0.91 4.87
C ALA A 162 0.80 -2.30 5.51
N ARG A 163 0.09 -2.56 6.60
CA ARG A 163 0.13 -3.87 7.29
C ARG A 163 -0.23 -5.03 6.35
N PRO A 164 -1.43 -5.10 5.76
CA PRO A 164 -1.73 -6.17 4.81
C PRO A 164 -0.91 -6.05 3.53
N PHE A 165 -0.69 -4.84 3.01
CA PHE A 165 0.04 -4.60 1.78
C PHE A 165 1.45 -5.20 1.83
N SER A 166 2.20 -4.94 2.89
CA SER A 166 3.56 -5.43 3.07
C SER A 166 3.62 -6.97 3.18
N ILE A 167 2.68 -7.57 3.94
CA ILE A 167 2.58 -9.02 4.10
C ILE A 167 2.28 -9.70 2.76
N ILE A 168 1.35 -9.14 2.00
CA ILE A 168 0.95 -9.65 0.70
C ILE A 168 2.15 -9.63 -0.26
N LEU A 169 2.90 -8.53 -0.30
CA LEU A 169 4.03 -8.37 -1.21
C LEU A 169 5.20 -9.30 -0.85
N TYR A 170 5.63 -9.35 0.43
CA TYR A 170 6.77 -10.20 0.78
C TYR A 170 6.47 -11.68 0.56
N ALA A 171 5.21 -12.10 0.72
CA ALA A 171 4.75 -13.45 0.44
C ALA A 171 4.65 -13.78 -1.06
N GLY A 172 5.00 -12.84 -1.95
CA GLY A 172 5.03 -13.05 -3.40
C GLY A 172 3.72 -12.77 -4.13
N ASN A 173 2.72 -12.20 -3.46
CA ASN A 173 1.44 -11.82 -4.07
C ASN A 173 1.48 -10.41 -4.68
N LYS A 174 0.44 -10.05 -5.43
CA LYS A 174 0.15 -8.69 -5.93
C LYS A 174 -1.04 -8.09 -5.19
N VAL A 175 -1.12 -6.76 -5.21
CA VAL A 175 -2.14 -6.00 -4.45
C VAL A 175 -2.92 -5.09 -5.38
N VAL A 176 -4.23 -5.04 -5.14
CA VAL A 176 -5.10 -3.94 -5.56
C VAL A 176 -5.56 -3.23 -4.30
N LEU A 177 -5.11 -2.00 -4.11
CA LEU A 177 -5.44 -1.18 -2.95
C LEU A 177 -6.58 -0.22 -3.26
N LYS A 178 -7.64 -0.27 -2.45
CA LYS A 178 -8.68 0.76 -2.40
C LYS A 178 -8.55 1.50 -1.07
N PRO A 179 -8.08 2.76 -1.05
CA PRO A 179 -8.10 3.57 0.15
C PRO A 179 -9.53 3.89 0.58
N SER A 180 -9.71 4.38 1.81
CA SER A 180 -10.99 4.95 2.21
C SER A 180 -11.30 6.21 1.41
N GLU A 181 -12.57 6.43 1.14
CA GLU A 181 -13.11 7.67 0.56
C GLU A 181 -12.88 8.89 1.45
N GLU A 182 -12.71 8.68 2.75
CA GLU A 182 -12.47 9.74 3.74
C GLU A 182 -10.99 10.18 3.81
N THR A 183 -10.07 9.37 3.29
CA THR A 183 -8.62 9.65 3.33
C THR A 183 -7.91 9.02 2.13
N PRO A 184 -8.27 9.41 0.91
CA PRO A 184 -7.80 8.73 -0.31
C PRO A 184 -6.37 9.07 -0.73
N ASN A 185 -5.79 10.20 -0.27
CA ASN A 185 -4.45 10.64 -0.65
C ASN A 185 -3.32 10.05 0.22
N LYS A 186 -3.62 9.29 1.22
CA LYS A 186 -2.64 8.73 2.17
C LYS A 186 -2.09 7.39 1.76
#